data_1ee9febca63370c12458b88121d7b916
#
_entry.id   1ee9febca63370c12458b88121d7b916
#
_cell.length_a   1.000
_cell.length_b   1.000
_cell.length_c   1.000
_cell.angle_alpha   90.00
_cell.angle_beta   90.00
_cell.angle_gamma   90.00
#
_symmetry.space_group_name_H-M   'P 1'
#
loop_
_entity.id
_entity.type
_entity.pdbx_description
1 polymer ?
#
loop_
_entity_poly.entity_id
_entity_poly.type
_entity_poly.pdbx_seq_one_letter_code
_entity_poly.pdbx_strand_id
1 'polypeptide(L)'
;MAIVFGRLAPYTNSVFVTQNHELTMKAMPHLEDDPVSQTRLNMVEGQLKPGGVRDYALTKMIGTVSREVFVASDVRAVAYADRELPAQVGDVRRQLLSPLAFARLAELADLSADDVVLDIAGGSGYSAAVIAGLVNTVIALEDDEAFCEKAGAIWQEIGVDNAVAVQGQLAEGQGKQAPFNVIFINGCVAEVSRDLLEQLTDAGRLVCVQEIDGAQKAIIYTRIGDSFARRIAFDIGAPELESFKQAPKFEF
;
A
#
# COMPACT_ATOMS: atom_id res chain seq x y z
N MET A 1 0.35 -73.85 25.16
CA MET A 1 0.12 -72.47 25.63
C MET A 1 0.77 -71.55 24.59
N ALA A 2 0.01 -71.15 23.57
CA ALA A 2 0.49 -70.45 22.40
C ALA A 2 0.09 -68.97 22.53
N ILE A 3 1.08 -68.08 22.46
CA ILE A 3 0.88 -66.61 22.51
C ILE A 3 0.69 -66.18 21.08
N VAL A 4 -0.50 -65.61 20.80
CA VAL A 4 -0.86 -65.01 19.52
C VAL A 4 -0.39 -63.58 19.51
N PHE A 5 0.54 -63.24 18.61
CA PHE A 5 0.92 -61.86 18.30
C PHE A 5 -0.13 -61.22 17.40
N GLY A 6 -0.82 -60.24 17.93
CA GLY A 6 -1.71 -59.38 17.14
C GLY A 6 -0.92 -58.43 16.26
N ARG A 7 -1.23 -58.39 14.95
CA ARG A 7 -0.69 -57.44 13.97
C ARG A 7 -1.30 -56.07 14.20
N LEU A 8 -0.44 -55.09 14.42
CA LEU A 8 -0.79 -53.66 14.35
C LEU A 8 -0.97 -53.26 12.86
N ALA A 9 -2.12 -52.71 12.57
CA ALA A 9 -2.40 -52.09 11.25
C ALA A 9 -1.59 -50.82 11.04
N PRO A 10 -1.14 -50.51 9.79
CA PRO A 10 -0.38 -49.32 9.53
C PRO A 10 -1.29 -48.07 9.58
N TYR A 11 -0.82 -47.07 10.31
CA TYR A 11 -1.38 -45.72 10.28
C TYR A 11 -1.25 -45.16 8.86
N THR A 12 -2.39 -44.92 8.20
CA THR A 12 -2.44 -44.15 6.97
C THR A 12 -2.26 -42.67 7.34
N ASN A 13 -1.10 -42.11 7.02
CA ASN A 13 -0.88 -40.70 6.98
C ASN A 13 -1.85 -40.10 5.94
N SER A 14 -2.92 -39.47 6.40
CA SER A 14 -3.69 -38.55 5.59
C SER A 14 -2.84 -37.28 5.41
N VAL A 15 -2.16 -37.20 4.28
CA VAL A 15 -1.53 -35.99 3.81
C VAL A 15 -2.63 -34.99 3.55
N PHE A 16 -2.79 -34.00 4.44
CA PHE A 16 -3.52 -32.78 4.12
C PHE A 16 -2.75 -32.10 2.99
N VAL A 17 -3.27 -32.23 1.77
CA VAL A 17 -2.86 -31.39 0.64
C VAL A 17 -3.45 -30.01 0.93
N THR A 18 -2.68 -29.16 1.59
CA THR A 18 -2.89 -27.72 1.51
C THR A 18 -2.67 -27.36 0.05
N GLN A 19 -3.73 -27.01 -0.64
CA GLN A 19 -3.64 -26.33 -1.93
C GLN A 19 -2.90 -25.00 -1.67
N ASN A 20 -1.61 -25.01 -1.95
CA ASN A 20 -0.88 -23.79 -2.19
C ASN A 20 -1.55 -23.12 -3.39
N HIS A 21 -2.29 -22.04 -3.15
CA HIS A 21 -2.50 -21.04 -4.16
C HIS A 21 -1.12 -20.45 -4.48
N GLU A 22 -0.41 -21.09 -5.42
CA GLU A 22 0.62 -20.40 -6.18
C GLU A 22 -0.10 -19.23 -6.86
N LEU A 23 0.10 -18.05 -6.30
CA LEU A 23 -0.15 -16.79 -7.01
C LEU A 23 0.59 -16.91 -8.34
N THR A 24 -0.16 -17.21 -9.40
CA THR A 24 0.37 -17.25 -10.76
C THR A 24 0.65 -15.79 -11.13
N MET A 25 1.76 -15.26 -10.63
CA MET A 25 2.34 -14.05 -11.19
C MET A 25 2.60 -14.36 -12.65
N LYS A 26 1.81 -13.78 -13.53
CA LYS A 26 2.12 -13.71 -14.95
C LYS A 26 3.53 -13.18 -15.04
N ALA A 27 4.49 -14.03 -15.42
CA ALA A 27 5.88 -13.64 -15.52
C ALA A 27 5.96 -12.41 -16.43
N MET A 28 6.34 -11.28 -15.86
CA MET A 28 6.70 -10.10 -16.64
C MET A 28 7.96 -10.48 -17.41
N PRO A 29 7.93 -10.56 -18.76
CA PRO A 29 9.11 -10.90 -19.53
C PRO A 29 10.12 -9.76 -19.41
N HIS A 30 11.40 -10.08 -19.14
CA HIS A 30 12.58 -9.22 -19.26
C HIS A 30 12.97 -8.29 -18.10
N LEU A 31 12.66 -8.56 -16.83
CA LEU A 31 13.13 -7.72 -15.73
C LEU A 31 14.48 -8.14 -15.12
N GLU A 32 15.06 -9.29 -15.50
CA GLU A 32 16.27 -9.80 -14.85
C GLU A 32 17.59 -9.17 -15.36
N ASP A 33 17.62 -8.55 -16.55
CA ASP A 33 18.82 -7.96 -17.18
C ASP A 33 18.80 -6.42 -17.33
N ASP A 34 17.80 -5.73 -16.77
CA ASP A 34 17.74 -4.26 -16.81
C ASP A 34 18.69 -3.67 -15.77
N PRO A 35 19.60 -2.73 -16.12
CA PRO A 35 20.46 -2.02 -15.17
C PRO A 35 19.72 -1.34 -14.02
N VAL A 36 18.45 -0.98 -14.22
CA VAL A 36 17.58 -0.38 -13.22
C VAL A 36 17.09 -1.41 -12.21
N SER A 37 16.96 -2.69 -12.59
CA SER A 37 16.53 -3.76 -11.68
C SER A 37 17.51 -3.94 -10.51
N GLN A 38 18.81 -3.84 -10.76
CA GLN A 38 19.84 -3.91 -9.72
C GLN A 38 19.72 -2.72 -8.74
N THR A 39 19.45 -1.51 -9.25
CA THR A 39 19.28 -0.31 -8.42
C THR A 39 18.06 -0.46 -7.51
N ARG A 40 16.98 -1.05 -8.00
CA ARG A 40 15.77 -1.36 -7.26
C ARG A 40 16.02 -2.38 -6.15
N LEU A 41 16.74 -3.46 -6.44
CA LEU A 41 17.15 -4.43 -5.44
C LEU A 41 18.07 -3.82 -4.38
N ASN A 42 19.01 -2.94 -4.79
CA ASN A 42 19.88 -2.22 -3.86
C ASN A 42 19.08 -1.32 -2.90
N MET A 43 17.97 -0.71 -3.35
CA MET A 43 17.06 0.03 -2.48
C MET A 43 16.43 -0.90 -1.44
N VAL A 44 15.94 -2.07 -1.83
CA VAL A 44 15.35 -3.06 -0.89
C VAL A 44 16.37 -3.50 0.14
N GLU A 45 17.55 -3.94 -0.29
CA GLU A 45 18.58 -4.50 0.59
C GLU A 45 19.29 -3.42 1.43
N GLY A 46 19.56 -2.25 0.85
CA GLY A 46 20.37 -1.18 1.46
C GLY A 46 19.56 -0.11 2.20
N GLN A 47 18.26 0.00 1.98
CA GLN A 47 17.41 1.04 2.58
C GLN A 47 16.24 0.42 3.36
N LEU A 48 15.38 -0.40 2.71
CA LEU A 48 14.16 -0.88 3.34
C LEU A 48 14.43 -1.87 4.47
N LYS A 49 15.21 -2.92 4.23
CA LYS A 49 15.53 -3.93 5.25
C LYS A 49 16.29 -3.32 6.45
N PRO A 50 17.35 -2.51 6.25
CA PRO A 50 18.00 -1.81 7.36
C PRO A 50 17.07 -0.81 8.06
N GLY A 51 16.12 -0.20 7.33
CA GLY A 51 15.08 0.68 7.84
C GLY A 51 13.97 -0.04 8.63
N GLY A 52 14.09 -1.36 8.81
CA GLY A 52 13.23 -2.16 9.68
C GLY A 52 12.03 -2.80 8.99
N VAL A 53 11.93 -2.76 7.65
CA VAL A 53 10.90 -3.48 6.89
C VAL A 53 11.22 -4.98 6.90
N ARG A 54 10.28 -5.81 7.36
CA ARG A 54 10.45 -7.26 7.57
C ARG A 54 9.58 -8.11 6.64
N ASP A 55 8.47 -7.56 6.14
CA ASP A 55 7.55 -8.28 5.28
C ASP A 55 8.24 -8.64 3.96
N TYR A 56 8.39 -9.95 3.74
CA TYR A 56 9.04 -10.49 2.54
C TYR A 56 8.19 -10.28 1.28
N ALA A 57 6.86 -10.47 1.36
CA ALA A 57 5.98 -10.31 0.21
C ALA A 57 5.97 -8.85 -0.24
N LEU A 58 5.87 -7.90 0.70
CA LEU A 58 5.94 -6.47 0.42
C LEU A 58 7.28 -6.06 -0.18
N THR A 59 8.40 -6.47 0.42
CA THR A 59 9.74 -6.13 -0.09
C THR A 59 10.00 -6.73 -1.48
N LYS A 60 9.48 -7.94 -1.74
CA LYS A 60 9.52 -8.57 -3.07
C LYS A 60 8.72 -7.75 -4.08
N MET A 61 7.49 -7.31 -3.75
CA MET A 61 6.68 -6.48 -4.65
C MET A 61 7.32 -5.13 -4.92
N ILE A 62 7.85 -4.44 -3.90
CA ILE A 62 8.60 -3.20 -4.08
C ILE A 62 9.83 -3.42 -4.98
N GLY A 63 10.52 -4.54 -4.85
CA GLY A 63 11.64 -4.95 -5.70
C GLY A 63 11.23 -5.34 -7.12
N THR A 64 9.95 -5.54 -7.41
CA THR A 64 9.42 -5.92 -8.73
C THR A 64 8.88 -4.71 -9.49
N VAL A 65 8.13 -3.82 -8.82
CA VAL A 65 7.47 -2.68 -9.46
C VAL A 65 8.47 -1.56 -9.79
N SER A 66 8.51 -1.14 -11.04
CA SER A 66 9.41 -0.10 -11.57
C SER A 66 8.96 1.29 -11.12
N ARG A 67 9.54 1.79 -10.01
CA ARG A 67 9.16 3.09 -9.43
C ARG A 67 9.43 4.28 -10.36
N GLU A 68 10.46 4.19 -11.22
CA GLU A 68 10.88 5.25 -12.15
C GLU A 68 9.81 5.63 -13.18
N VAL A 69 8.86 4.77 -13.48
CA VAL A 69 7.78 5.09 -14.43
C VAL A 69 6.67 5.95 -13.80
N PHE A 70 6.63 5.99 -12.47
CA PHE A 70 5.63 6.71 -11.69
C PHE A 70 6.09 8.11 -11.25
N VAL A 71 7.36 8.44 -11.35
CA VAL A 71 7.89 9.74 -10.98
C VAL A 71 7.98 10.67 -12.19
N ALA A 72 8.12 11.98 -11.94
CA ALA A 72 8.36 12.96 -13.00
C ALA A 72 9.66 12.66 -13.76
N SER A 73 9.70 12.99 -15.04
CA SER A 73 10.79 12.58 -15.95
C SER A 73 12.16 13.12 -15.54
N ASP A 74 12.22 14.30 -14.96
CA ASP A 74 13.43 14.99 -14.51
C ASP A 74 14.07 14.36 -13.26
N VAL A 75 13.31 13.54 -12.51
CA VAL A 75 13.79 12.88 -11.27
C VAL A 75 13.91 11.35 -11.41
N ARG A 76 13.69 10.78 -12.60
CA ARG A 76 13.76 9.31 -12.82
C ARG A 76 15.09 8.70 -12.40
N ALA A 77 16.20 9.41 -12.63
CA ALA A 77 17.54 8.93 -12.27
C ALA A 77 17.73 8.69 -10.78
N VAL A 78 16.91 9.31 -9.93
CA VAL A 78 16.94 9.18 -8.45
C VAL A 78 15.68 8.50 -7.89
N ALA A 79 14.91 7.79 -8.71
CA ALA A 79 13.65 7.17 -8.34
C ALA A 79 13.76 6.22 -7.13
N TYR A 80 14.94 5.65 -6.91
CA TYR A 80 15.23 4.68 -5.85
C TYR A 80 15.98 5.27 -4.65
N ALA A 81 16.20 6.58 -4.63
CA ALA A 81 16.70 7.27 -3.44
C ALA A 81 15.59 7.35 -2.38
N ASP A 82 15.94 7.19 -1.09
CA ASP A 82 14.97 7.29 0.01
C ASP A 82 14.58 8.74 0.29
N ARG A 83 13.76 9.27 -0.60
CA ARG A 83 13.21 10.63 -0.55
C ARG A 83 11.85 10.69 -1.25
N GLU A 84 11.07 11.68 -0.89
CA GLU A 84 9.86 12.06 -1.61
C GLU A 84 10.22 12.55 -3.02
N LEU A 85 9.42 12.15 -4.00
CA LEU A 85 9.63 12.51 -5.39
C LEU A 85 8.33 12.94 -6.06
N PRO A 86 8.35 13.98 -6.92
CA PRO A 86 7.17 14.40 -7.62
C PRO A 86 6.72 13.35 -8.65
N ALA A 87 5.43 13.01 -8.61
CA ALA A 87 4.68 12.58 -9.77
C ALA A 87 4.10 13.82 -10.45
N GLN A 88 4.16 13.91 -11.77
CA GLN A 88 3.70 15.07 -12.51
C GLN A 88 2.91 14.66 -13.75
N VAL A 89 1.77 15.32 -13.96
CA VAL A 89 0.98 15.23 -15.19
C VAL A 89 0.60 16.65 -15.60
N GLY A 90 1.14 17.13 -16.71
CA GLY A 90 0.99 18.54 -17.09
C GLY A 90 1.53 19.47 -16.00
N ASP A 91 0.69 20.38 -15.50
CA ASP A 91 1.02 21.29 -14.42
C ASP A 91 0.67 20.76 -13.02
N VAL A 92 0.00 19.60 -12.96
CA VAL A 92 -0.41 18.98 -11.69
C VAL A 92 0.72 18.16 -11.11
N ARG A 93 0.95 18.31 -9.81
CA ARG A 93 2.02 17.63 -9.08
C ARG A 93 1.48 17.00 -7.80
N ARG A 94 1.88 15.75 -7.55
CA ARG A 94 1.71 15.02 -6.30
C ARG A 94 3.09 14.56 -5.81
N GLN A 95 3.33 14.57 -4.51
CA GLN A 95 4.55 13.98 -3.97
C GLN A 95 4.30 12.51 -3.65
N LEU A 96 5.11 11.61 -4.19
CA LEU A 96 5.12 10.22 -3.77
C LEU A 96 5.91 10.09 -2.46
N LEU A 97 5.43 9.24 -1.55
CA LEU A 97 6.16 8.89 -0.34
C LEU A 97 7.59 8.42 -0.66
N SER A 98 8.54 8.66 0.23
CA SER A 98 9.85 8.01 0.12
C SER A 98 9.67 6.47 0.16
N PRO A 99 10.58 5.70 -0.46
CA PRO A 99 10.50 4.25 -0.44
C PRO A 99 10.36 3.65 0.96
N LEU A 100 11.12 4.15 1.93
CA LEU A 100 11.05 3.67 3.31
C LEU A 100 9.74 4.05 3.99
N ALA A 101 9.25 5.29 3.80
CA ALA A 101 7.98 5.72 4.37
C ALA A 101 6.81 4.88 3.83
N PHE A 102 6.76 4.68 2.51
CA PHE A 102 5.77 3.81 1.89
C PHE A 102 5.82 2.38 2.45
N ALA A 103 7.01 1.76 2.45
CA ALA A 103 7.18 0.39 2.90
C ALA A 103 6.80 0.19 4.38
N ARG A 104 7.20 1.13 5.26
CA ARG A 104 6.85 1.08 6.69
C ARG A 104 5.36 1.26 6.94
N LEU A 105 4.69 2.15 6.20
CA LEU A 105 3.24 2.33 6.29
C LEU A 105 2.48 1.12 5.72
N ALA A 106 2.94 0.54 4.60
CA ALA A 106 2.34 -0.65 4.01
C ALA A 106 2.49 -1.88 4.92
N GLU A 107 3.64 -2.04 5.57
CA GLU A 107 3.85 -3.09 6.59
C GLU A 107 2.94 -2.86 7.81
N LEU A 108 2.76 -1.60 8.25
CA LEU A 108 1.84 -1.26 9.35
C LEU A 108 0.38 -1.58 9.00
N ALA A 109 0.02 -1.47 7.72
CA ALA A 109 -1.31 -1.81 7.23
C ALA A 109 -1.60 -3.32 7.29
N ASP A 110 -0.60 -4.19 7.41
CA ASP A 110 -0.74 -5.66 7.52
C ASP A 110 -1.63 -6.24 6.42
N LEU A 111 -1.22 -6.02 5.16
CA LEU A 111 -2.00 -6.34 3.96
C LEU A 111 -2.21 -7.85 3.80
N SER A 112 -3.42 -8.24 3.39
CA SER A 112 -3.82 -9.62 3.16
C SER A 112 -4.37 -9.84 1.75
N ALA A 113 -4.20 -11.03 1.20
CA ALA A 113 -4.62 -11.37 -0.16
C ALA A 113 -6.13 -11.18 -0.43
N ASP A 114 -6.96 -11.22 0.61
CA ASP A 114 -8.42 -11.03 0.48
C ASP A 114 -8.86 -9.56 0.68
N ASP A 115 -7.91 -8.64 0.97
CA ASP A 115 -8.25 -7.25 1.24
C ASP A 115 -8.76 -6.51 0.00
N VAL A 116 -9.75 -5.64 0.23
CA VAL A 116 -10.13 -4.55 -0.65
C VAL A 116 -9.57 -3.26 -0.04
N VAL A 117 -8.71 -2.58 -0.80
CA VAL A 117 -7.94 -1.42 -0.32
C VAL A 117 -8.41 -0.14 -1.00
N LEU A 118 -8.62 0.92 -0.22
CA LEU A 118 -8.74 2.29 -0.71
C LEU A 118 -7.37 2.96 -0.56
N ASP A 119 -6.71 3.25 -1.69
CA ASP A 119 -5.41 3.93 -1.76
C ASP A 119 -5.63 5.41 -2.10
N ILE A 120 -5.42 6.31 -1.15
CA ILE A 120 -5.74 7.74 -1.28
C ILE A 120 -4.48 8.55 -1.56
N ALA A 121 -4.53 9.42 -2.57
CA ALA A 121 -3.47 10.36 -2.94
C ALA A 121 -2.15 9.68 -3.37
N GLY A 122 -2.24 8.53 -4.06
CA GLY A 122 -1.10 7.78 -4.58
C GLY A 122 -0.44 8.40 -5.83
N GLY A 123 -0.97 9.52 -6.34
CA GLY A 123 -0.48 10.24 -7.51
C GLY A 123 -0.59 9.38 -8.76
N SER A 124 0.53 9.16 -9.42
CA SER A 124 0.61 8.33 -10.63
C SER A 124 0.40 6.82 -10.39
N GLY A 125 0.07 6.39 -9.16
CA GLY A 125 -0.40 5.04 -8.86
C GLY A 125 0.69 4.03 -8.45
N TYR A 126 1.86 4.48 -7.96
CA TYR A 126 2.92 3.57 -7.50
C TYR A 126 2.49 2.74 -6.29
N SER A 127 1.92 3.36 -5.27
CA SER A 127 1.42 2.67 -4.07
C SER A 127 0.39 1.61 -4.44
N ALA A 128 -0.60 1.98 -5.25
CA ALA A 128 -1.62 1.07 -5.72
C ALA A 128 -1.04 -0.11 -6.51
N ALA A 129 -0.05 0.12 -7.39
CA ALA A 129 0.60 -0.96 -8.15
C ALA A 129 1.33 -1.97 -7.27
N VAL A 130 2.02 -1.51 -6.21
CA VAL A 130 2.68 -2.39 -5.24
C VAL A 130 1.64 -3.14 -4.39
N ILE A 131 0.66 -2.42 -3.85
CA ILE A 131 -0.41 -2.99 -3.01
C ILE A 131 -1.22 -4.02 -3.79
N ALA A 132 -1.54 -3.76 -5.07
CA ALA A 132 -2.29 -4.68 -5.93
C ALA A 132 -1.66 -6.05 -6.06
N GLY A 133 -0.33 -6.15 -5.98
CA GLY A 133 0.38 -7.43 -5.97
C GLY A 133 0.24 -8.24 -4.67
N LEU A 134 -0.40 -7.68 -3.63
CA LEU A 134 -0.51 -8.27 -2.30
C LEU A 134 -1.96 -8.51 -1.87
N VAL A 135 -2.94 -7.89 -2.55
CA VAL A 135 -4.34 -7.84 -2.12
C VAL A 135 -5.29 -8.26 -3.25
N ASN A 136 -6.58 -8.39 -2.94
CA ASN A 136 -7.60 -8.72 -3.92
C ASN A 136 -7.85 -7.58 -4.91
N THR A 137 -8.10 -6.37 -4.40
CA THR A 137 -8.49 -5.21 -5.22
C THR A 137 -8.02 -3.91 -4.60
N VAL A 138 -7.58 -2.96 -5.44
CA VAL A 138 -7.23 -1.60 -5.04
C VAL A 138 -8.14 -0.60 -5.75
N ILE A 139 -8.77 0.27 -4.96
CA ILE A 139 -9.45 1.48 -5.44
C ILE A 139 -8.51 2.65 -5.16
N ALA A 140 -7.92 3.26 -6.18
CA ALA A 140 -7.02 4.38 -6.04
C ALA A 140 -7.78 5.69 -6.24
N LEU A 141 -7.88 6.50 -5.18
CA LEU A 141 -8.63 7.75 -5.17
C LEU A 141 -7.69 8.94 -5.35
N GLU A 142 -7.95 9.74 -6.39
CA GLU A 142 -7.28 11.01 -6.66
C GLU A 142 -8.29 12.14 -6.86
N ASP A 143 -7.88 13.39 -6.55
CA ASP A 143 -8.70 14.57 -6.75
C ASP A 143 -8.56 15.17 -8.16
N ASP A 144 -7.54 14.77 -8.91
CA ASP A 144 -7.30 15.19 -10.29
C ASP A 144 -7.41 14.03 -11.28
N GLU A 145 -8.26 14.21 -12.31
CA GLU A 145 -8.52 13.19 -13.34
C GLU A 145 -7.24 12.81 -14.11
N ALA A 146 -6.30 13.75 -14.29
CA ALA A 146 -5.07 13.49 -15.01
C ALA A 146 -4.18 12.44 -14.31
N PHE A 147 -4.22 12.37 -12.97
CA PHE A 147 -3.56 11.29 -12.23
C PHE A 147 -4.28 9.96 -12.38
N CYS A 148 -5.62 9.96 -12.42
CA CYS A 148 -6.38 8.74 -12.66
C CYS A 148 -6.06 8.14 -14.04
N GLU A 149 -6.05 8.96 -15.10
CA GLU A 149 -5.68 8.55 -16.44
C GLU A 149 -4.23 8.04 -16.51
N LYS A 150 -3.31 8.78 -15.89
CA LYS A 150 -1.88 8.42 -15.87
C LYS A 150 -1.65 7.09 -15.16
N ALA A 151 -2.26 6.87 -14.00
CA ALA A 151 -2.16 5.64 -13.24
C ALA A 151 -2.71 4.45 -14.07
N GLY A 152 -3.90 4.59 -14.66
CA GLY A 152 -4.51 3.56 -15.49
C GLY A 152 -3.64 3.18 -16.70
N ALA A 153 -3.03 4.17 -17.38
CA ALA A 153 -2.13 3.94 -18.50
C ALA A 153 -0.86 3.15 -18.08
N ILE A 154 -0.22 3.55 -16.96
CA ILE A 154 0.95 2.84 -16.44
C ILE A 154 0.58 1.41 -16.03
N TRP A 155 -0.52 1.21 -15.29
CA TRP A 155 -0.96 -0.12 -14.85
C TRP A 155 -1.24 -1.05 -16.03
N GLN A 156 -1.86 -0.54 -17.08
CA GLN A 156 -2.07 -1.32 -18.32
C GLN A 156 -0.73 -1.75 -18.94
N GLU A 157 0.27 -0.87 -18.97
CA GLU A 157 1.60 -1.15 -19.51
C GLU A 157 2.34 -2.22 -18.70
N ILE A 158 2.25 -2.15 -17.35
CA ILE A 158 2.98 -3.08 -16.47
C ILE A 158 2.15 -4.30 -16.04
N GLY A 159 0.90 -4.44 -16.53
CA GLY A 159 0.06 -5.61 -16.31
C GLY A 159 -0.59 -5.69 -14.93
N VAL A 160 -0.88 -4.55 -14.28
CA VAL A 160 -1.72 -4.47 -13.07
C VAL A 160 -3.19 -4.43 -13.50
N ASP A 161 -3.97 -5.44 -13.15
CA ASP A 161 -5.35 -5.65 -13.60
C ASP A 161 -6.40 -5.60 -12.47
N ASN A 162 -5.96 -5.54 -11.20
CA ASN A 162 -6.81 -5.48 -10.03
C ASN A 162 -6.74 -4.12 -9.28
N ALA A 163 -6.27 -3.07 -9.95
CA ALA A 163 -6.33 -1.69 -9.48
C ALA A 163 -7.21 -0.84 -10.41
N VAL A 164 -8.02 0.05 -9.83
CA VAL A 164 -8.85 1.00 -10.58
C VAL A 164 -8.70 2.39 -9.99
N ALA A 165 -8.41 3.38 -10.85
CA ALA A 165 -8.33 4.78 -10.44
C ALA A 165 -9.72 5.43 -10.52
N VAL A 166 -10.07 6.22 -9.51
CA VAL A 166 -11.32 6.96 -9.40
C VAL A 166 -11.05 8.38 -8.98
N GLN A 167 -11.73 9.34 -9.60
CA GLN A 167 -11.67 10.73 -9.20
C GLN A 167 -12.67 11.02 -8.10
N GLY A 168 -12.24 11.79 -7.08
CA GLY A 168 -13.10 12.24 -5.99
C GLY A 168 -12.37 13.08 -4.97
N GLN A 169 -13.10 13.55 -3.95
CA GLN A 169 -12.51 14.32 -2.86
C GLN A 169 -11.76 13.40 -1.90
N LEU A 170 -10.46 13.62 -1.73
CA LEU A 170 -9.58 12.73 -0.96
C LEU A 170 -10.06 12.53 0.49
N ALA A 171 -10.48 13.61 1.17
CA ALA A 171 -10.93 13.58 2.56
C ALA A 171 -12.31 12.90 2.76
N GLU A 172 -13.12 12.81 1.70
CA GLU A 172 -14.42 12.13 1.73
C GLU A 172 -14.30 10.62 1.52
N GLY A 173 -13.16 10.16 0.97
CA GLY A 173 -12.98 8.75 0.61
C GLY A 173 -13.84 8.33 -0.58
N GLN A 174 -14.28 7.06 -0.59
CA GLN A 174 -15.06 6.50 -1.68
C GLN A 174 -16.22 5.63 -1.17
N GLY A 175 -17.18 6.27 -0.48
CA GLY A 175 -18.31 5.61 0.18
C GLY A 175 -19.17 4.71 -0.73
N LYS A 176 -19.15 4.96 -2.06
CA LYS A 176 -19.91 4.13 -3.02
C LYS A 176 -19.32 2.72 -3.21
N GLN A 177 -18.00 2.56 -2.98
CA GLN A 177 -17.29 1.29 -3.06
C GLN A 177 -16.99 0.68 -1.68
N ALA A 178 -17.32 1.39 -0.59
CA ALA A 178 -17.16 0.86 0.76
C ALA A 178 -18.02 -0.41 0.99
N PRO A 179 -17.64 -1.28 1.95
CA PRO A 179 -16.58 -1.08 2.92
C PRO A 179 -15.21 -1.59 2.46
N PHE A 180 -14.13 -1.02 3.04
CA PHE A 180 -12.75 -1.37 2.77
C PHE A 180 -12.10 -2.11 3.95
N ASN A 181 -11.27 -3.11 3.66
CA ASN A 181 -10.45 -3.75 4.70
C ASN A 181 -9.30 -2.84 5.13
N VAL A 182 -8.74 -2.09 4.17
CA VAL A 182 -7.67 -1.12 4.41
C VAL A 182 -7.98 0.19 3.72
N ILE A 183 -7.74 1.30 4.42
CA ILE A 183 -7.61 2.63 3.82
C ILE A 183 -6.16 3.06 4.01
N PHE A 184 -5.46 3.30 2.91
CA PHE A 184 -4.06 3.72 2.89
C PHE A 184 -3.98 5.17 2.38
N ILE A 185 -3.45 6.09 3.19
CA ILE A 185 -3.30 7.50 2.80
C ILE A 185 -1.83 7.80 2.55
N ASN A 186 -1.50 8.23 1.33
CA ASN A 186 -0.13 8.50 0.87
C ASN A 186 0.36 9.90 1.30
N GLY A 187 0.22 10.22 2.58
CA GLY A 187 0.67 11.53 3.04
C GLY A 187 0.36 11.84 4.50
N CYS A 188 0.78 13.04 4.91
CA CYS A 188 0.48 13.60 6.22
C CYS A 188 -0.84 14.36 6.16
N VAL A 189 -1.77 14.01 7.04
CA VAL A 189 -3.11 14.60 7.15
C VAL A 189 -3.28 15.27 8.51
N ALA A 190 -4.00 16.38 8.55
CA ALA A 190 -4.28 17.06 9.81
C ALA A 190 -5.22 16.23 10.70
N GLU A 191 -6.27 15.69 10.10
CA GLU A 191 -7.28 14.89 10.80
C GLU A 191 -7.90 13.87 9.86
N VAL A 192 -8.34 12.74 10.39
CA VAL A 192 -9.13 11.72 9.70
C VAL A 192 -10.57 11.84 10.17
N SER A 193 -11.50 12.09 9.25
CA SER A 193 -12.91 12.24 9.58
C SER A 193 -13.53 10.92 10.04
N ARG A 194 -14.58 11.01 10.85
CA ARG A 194 -15.37 9.83 11.24
C ARG A 194 -16.02 9.17 10.04
N ASP A 195 -16.51 9.94 9.08
CA ASP A 195 -17.17 9.45 7.86
C ASP A 195 -16.20 8.61 7.00
N LEU A 196 -14.91 8.97 6.97
CA LEU A 196 -13.89 8.16 6.31
C LEU A 196 -13.61 6.86 7.07
N LEU A 197 -13.52 6.92 8.40
CA LEU A 197 -13.33 5.72 9.23
C LEU A 197 -14.53 4.75 9.16
N GLU A 198 -15.76 5.26 8.99
CA GLU A 198 -16.97 4.44 8.84
C GLU A 198 -16.99 3.65 7.51
N GLN A 199 -16.13 4.00 6.55
CA GLN A 199 -15.92 3.22 5.33
C GLN A 199 -15.07 1.95 5.52
N LEU A 200 -14.49 1.74 6.71
CA LEU A 200 -13.78 0.50 7.03
C LEU A 200 -14.76 -0.66 7.29
N THR A 201 -14.35 -1.88 6.99
CA THR A 201 -14.97 -3.10 7.51
C THR A 201 -14.81 -3.18 9.03
N ASP A 202 -15.55 -4.07 9.72
CA ASP A 202 -15.18 -4.43 11.09
C ASP A 202 -13.78 -5.07 11.11
N ALA A 203 -12.96 -4.72 12.10
CA ALA A 203 -11.52 -4.99 12.15
C ALA A 203 -10.70 -4.38 11.00
N GLY A 204 -11.30 -3.57 10.11
CA GLY A 204 -10.60 -2.82 9.07
C GLY A 204 -9.67 -1.75 9.67
N ARG A 205 -8.64 -1.37 8.92
CA ARG A 205 -7.60 -0.45 9.40
C ARG A 205 -7.34 0.67 8.41
N LEU A 206 -7.11 1.89 8.93
CA LEU A 206 -6.64 3.03 8.17
C LEU A 206 -5.23 3.38 8.65
N VAL A 207 -4.31 3.55 7.70
CA VAL A 207 -2.95 4.02 7.97
C VAL A 207 -2.70 5.36 7.28
N CYS A 208 -2.07 6.27 8.01
CA CYS A 208 -1.66 7.59 7.52
C CYS A 208 -0.50 8.15 8.35
N VAL A 209 -0.02 9.33 7.97
CA VAL A 209 0.86 10.13 8.81
C VAL A 209 0.08 11.32 9.37
N GLN A 210 0.34 11.68 10.63
CA GLN A 210 -0.20 12.89 11.25
C GLN A 210 0.90 13.62 12.02
N GLU A 211 0.79 14.95 12.10
CA GLU A 211 1.64 15.73 12.97
C GLU A 211 1.09 15.69 14.41
N ILE A 212 1.95 15.31 15.37
CA ILE A 212 1.65 15.24 16.79
C ILE A 212 2.83 15.83 17.56
N ASP A 213 2.56 16.87 18.32
CA ASP A 213 3.57 17.57 19.12
C ASP A 213 4.79 18.05 18.30
N GLY A 214 4.55 18.53 17.07
CA GLY A 214 5.57 19.06 16.16
C GLY A 214 6.40 17.98 15.45
N ALA A 215 5.99 16.71 15.51
CA ALA A 215 6.65 15.61 14.81
C ALA A 215 5.64 14.79 13.99
N GLN A 216 6.02 14.41 12.77
CA GLN A 216 5.19 13.55 11.93
C GLN A 216 5.32 12.08 12.36
N LYS A 217 4.18 11.42 12.56
CA LYS A 217 4.07 10.06 13.09
C LYS A 217 3.14 9.21 12.26
N ALA A 218 3.51 7.96 12.04
CA ALA A 218 2.63 6.95 11.47
C ALA A 218 1.52 6.62 12.48
N ILE A 219 0.29 6.66 12.00
CA ILE A 219 -0.92 6.38 12.77
C ILE A 219 -1.66 5.21 12.13
N ILE A 220 -2.16 4.33 12.96
CA ILE A 220 -3.12 3.32 12.56
C ILE A 220 -4.42 3.49 13.34
N TYR A 221 -5.52 3.55 12.62
CA TYR A 221 -6.88 3.43 13.15
C TYR A 221 -7.39 2.02 12.88
N THR A 222 -8.09 1.43 13.83
CA THR A 222 -8.75 0.12 13.67
C THR A 222 -10.20 0.25 14.06
N ARG A 223 -11.10 -0.18 13.19
CA ARG A 223 -12.54 -0.25 13.51
C ARG A 223 -12.82 -1.45 14.41
N ILE A 224 -13.61 -1.24 15.47
CA ILE A 224 -14.07 -2.26 16.42
C ILE A 224 -15.55 -2.03 16.64
N GLY A 225 -16.40 -2.70 15.84
CA GLY A 225 -17.83 -2.43 15.79
C GLY A 225 -18.11 -0.97 15.40
N ASP A 226 -18.76 -0.21 16.30
CA ASP A 226 -19.08 1.21 16.11
C ASP A 226 -18.00 2.17 16.64
N SER A 227 -16.89 1.64 17.12
CA SER A 227 -15.79 2.41 17.70
C SER A 227 -14.52 2.32 16.86
N PHE A 228 -13.60 3.28 17.07
CA PHE A 228 -12.32 3.33 16.38
C PHE A 228 -11.20 3.48 17.41
N ALA A 229 -10.27 2.51 17.42
CA ALA A 229 -9.03 2.63 18.17
C ALA A 229 -8.00 3.36 17.35
N ARG A 230 -7.26 4.32 17.94
CA ARG A 230 -6.15 5.04 17.33
C ARG A 230 -4.85 4.70 18.06
N ARG A 231 -3.80 4.36 17.30
CA ARG A 231 -2.47 4.06 17.85
C ARG A 231 -1.40 4.80 17.06
N ILE A 232 -0.48 5.43 17.78
CA ILE A 232 0.79 5.95 17.22
C ILE A 232 1.73 4.75 17.08
N ALA A 233 2.32 4.58 15.89
CA ALA A 233 3.18 3.46 15.60
C ALA A 233 4.68 3.81 15.69
N PHE A 234 5.12 4.82 14.93
CA PHE A 234 6.52 5.25 14.87
C PHE A 234 6.62 6.65 14.23
N ASP A 235 7.78 7.28 14.34
CA ASP A 235 8.07 8.56 13.68
C ASP A 235 8.43 8.33 12.22
N ILE A 236 7.80 9.07 11.30
CA ILE A 236 8.04 8.97 9.85
C ILE A 236 7.57 10.25 9.15
N GLY A 237 8.35 10.73 8.18
CA GLY A 237 7.98 11.88 7.35
C GLY A 237 7.11 11.48 6.15
N ALA A 238 6.17 12.35 5.78
CA ALA A 238 5.36 12.24 4.57
C ALA A 238 4.94 13.61 4.04
N PRO A 239 4.66 13.75 2.73
CA PRO A 239 4.16 15.01 2.17
C PRO A 239 2.81 15.38 2.78
N GLU A 240 2.62 16.67 3.03
CA GLU A 240 1.33 17.16 3.51
C GLU A 240 0.26 17.09 2.41
N LEU A 241 -0.94 16.65 2.78
CA LEU A 241 -2.12 16.64 1.93
C LEU A 241 -3.05 17.80 2.31
N GLU A 242 -3.02 18.85 1.49
CA GLU A 242 -3.82 20.07 1.70
C GLU A 242 -5.32 19.78 1.78
N SER A 243 -5.81 18.80 1.02
CA SER A 243 -7.22 18.38 0.98
C SER A 243 -7.77 17.88 2.33
N PHE A 244 -6.88 17.59 3.30
CA PHE A 244 -7.24 17.18 4.65
C PHE A 244 -7.08 18.32 5.68
N LYS A 245 -6.72 19.53 5.25
CA LYS A 245 -6.68 20.69 6.14
C LYS A 245 -8.11 21.15 6.44
N GLN A 246 -8.43 21.28 7.72
CA GLN A 246 -9.69 21.91 8.11
C GLN A 246 -9.66 23.41 7.69
N ALA A 247 -10.75 23.89 7.11
CA ALA A 247 -10.92 25.31 6.95
C ALA A 247 -10.80 25.97 8.35
N PRO A 248 -10.07 27.10 8.48
CA PRO A 248 -9.93 27.76 9.77
C PRO A 248 -11.32 28.06 10.32
N LYS A 249 -11.65 27.49 11.48
CA LYS A 249 -12.87 27.86 12.22
C LYS A 249 -12.64 29.27 12.74
N PHE A 250 -13.32 30.24 12.15
CA PHE A 250 -13.40 31.58 12.75
C PHE A 250 -14.27 31.45 14.01
N GLU A 251 -13.67 31.47 15.17
CA GLU A 251 -14.38 31.73 16.43
C GLU A 251 -14.54 33.26 16.52
N PHE A 252 -15.80 33.70 16.52
CA PHE A 252 -16.18 35.10 16.76
C PHE A 252 -16.40 35.32 18.26
#